data_593f55b5e2ad1f0aa695af0ea50a742e
#
_entry.id   593f55b5e2ad1f0aa695af0ea50a742e
#
_cell.length_a   1.000
_cell.length_b   1.000
_cell.length_c   1.000
_cell.angle_alpha   90.00
_cell.angle_beta   90.00
_cell.angle_gamma   90.00
#
_symmetry.space_group_name_H-M   'P 1'
#
loop_
_entity.id
_entity.type
_entity.pdbx_description
1 polymer ?
#
loop_
_entity_poly.entity_id
_entity_poly.type
_entity_poly.pdbx_seq_one_letter_code
_entity_poly.pdbx_strand_id
1 'polypeptide(L)'
;KVSGANGYHIYRKTDANGTWTYVNSVGENNTGYQDSGLTAGKRYYYAVAAYCTLPDGSQYIGDLSAAVSVVPKLAAPSLKSVAMGKKGLVFQWNTVSEANGYIIYRKADGGSWGQIATVGSGVTSYEDSGSLKDGGAYVYTVAAKMASGEAGLYNTNGLRGVYYSYQAAINSGTLPVNIALPNVRKETFGTSAEGRALNAYTVGTGAKHMVLNFAIHGWEDNWNRDGYELVRVSVQLLEKLSANASTVTNRGWSVTVVPYVNPDGIVSGTTNDGPGRCSTYRYNTSDSLVKGGVDMNRCFPTGFKQYTSARNYTGPNPLMAKEARALKSLIDNKKGSSTNVYMDVHGWTQQILTNTSGSGFVYATMHQYFPDNSAGGLGGGYVTRYAKEKGYSACLFEFPRNVTSHSVMVNKGYHTKFVNAIWSMITNH
;
A
#
# COMPACT_ATOMS: atom_id res chain seq x y z
N LYS A 1 0.21 10.15 -57.86
CA LYS A 1 -0.77 9.70 -58.87
C LYS A 1 -0.14 9.78 -60.26
N VAL A 2 -0.31 8.74 -61.06
CA VAL A 2 0.20 8.67 -62.45
C VAL A 2 -1.00 9.04 -63.36
N SER A 3 -0.76 9.96 -64.30
CA SER A 3 -1.78 10.38 -65.26
C SER A 3 -2.14 9.22 -66.20
N GLY A 4 -3.43 8.98 -66.43
CA GLY A 4 -3.94 7.91 -67.30
C GLY A 4 -3.95 6.51 -66.68
N ALA A 5 -3.54 6.35 -65.40
CA ALA A 5 -3.66 5.08 -64.71
C ALA A 5 -5.09 4.83 -64.26
N ASN A 6 -5.57 3.60 -64.43
CA ASN A 6 -6.86 3.11 -63.87
C ASN A 6 -6.68 2.56 -62.46
N GLY A 7 -5.42 2.33 -62.02
CA GLY A 7 -5.13 1.87 -60.67
C GLY A 7 -3.64 1.54 -60.48
N TYR A 8 -3.39 0.87 -59.37
CA TYR A 8 -2.01 0.51 -58.98
C TYR A 8 -1.97 -0.94 -58.48
N HIS A 9 -1.02 -1.70 -58.95
CA HIS A 9 -0.66 -3.02 -58.41
C HIS A 9 0.39 -2.87 -57.31
N ILE A 10 0.17 -3.54 -56.20
CA ILE A 10 1.06 -3.57 -55.07
C ILE A 10 1.85 -4.87 -55.10
N TYR A 11 3.17 -4.78 -55.02
CA TYR A 11 4.09 -5.89 -54.98
C TYR A 11 4.89 -5.90 -53.69
N ARG A 12 5.18 -7.12 -53.22
CA ARG A 12 5.95 -7.37 -51.99
C ARG A 12 7.03 -8.41 -52.24
N LYS A 13 8.14 -8.27 -51.52
CA LYS A 13 9.19 -9.30 -51.38
C LYS A 13 9.78 -9.27 -49.97
N THR A 14 10.44 -10.36 -49.54
CA THR A 14 11.05 -10.50 -48.22
C THR A 14 12.56 -10.50 -48.23
N ASP A 15 13.17 -10.47 -49.42
CA ASP A 15 14.62 -10.36 -49.65
C ASP A 15 14.88 -9.15 -50.54
N ALA A 16 15.97 -8.40 -50.27
CA ALA A 16 16.34 -7.22 -51.01
C ALA A 16 16.57 -7.54 -52.51
N ASN A 17 17.11 -8.72 -52.80
CA ASN A 17 17.37 -9.23 -54.17
C ASN A 17 16.35 -10.27 -54.66
N GLY A 18 15.30 -10.51 -53.85
CA GLY A 18 14.27 -11.50 -54.18
C GLY A 18 13.30 -11.03 -55.26
N THR A 19 12.47 -11.97 -55.72
CA THR A 19 11.44 -11.74 -56.72
C THR A 19 10.23 -11.04 -56.13
N TRP A 20 9.69 -10.08 -56.88
CA TRP A 20 8.44 -9.40 -56.51
C TRP A 20 7.23 -10.35 -56.68
N THR A 21 6.40 -10.38 -55.65
CA THR A 21 5.13 -11.08 -55.62
C THR A 21 4.01 -10.09 -55.63
N TYR A 22 3.05 -10.24 -56.50
CA TYR A 22 1.80 -9.46 -56.48
C TYR A 22 1.04 -9.69 -55.16
N VAL A 23 0.57 -8.60 -54.55
CA VAL A 23 -0.20 -8.64 -53.28
C VAL A 23 -1.67 -8.29 -53.51
N ASN A 24 -1.89 -7.14 -54.17
CA ASN A 24 -3.22 -6.61 -54.40
C ASN A 24 -3.20 -5.48 -55.42
N SER A 25 -4.38 -5.02 -55.84
CA SER A 25 -4.53 -3.79 -56.63
C SER A 25 -5.49 -2.82 -55.95
N VAL A 26 -5.29 -1.53 -56.21
CA VAL A 26 -6.15 -0.44 -55.75
C VAL A 26 -6.53 0.45 -56.90
N GLY A 27 -7.72 1.09 -56.87
CA GLY A 27 -8.17 1.97 -57.92
C GLY A 27 -7.38 3.29 -58.01
N GLU A 28 -7.52 4.02 -59.09
CA GLU A 28 -6.75 5.24 -59.44
C GLU A 28 -6.73 6.32 -58.36
N ASN A 29 -7.78 6.39 -57.51
CA ASN A 29 -7.91 7.41 -56.47
C ASN A 29 -7.34 6.98 -55.12
N ASN A 30 -6.91 5.72 -54.98
CA ASN A 30 -6.30 5.22 -53.76
C ASN A 30 -4.79 5.49 -53.76
N THR A 31 -4.33 6.18 -52.75
CA THR A 31 -2.90 6.52 -52.51
C THR A 31 -2.25 5.69 -51.41
N GLY A 32 -2.98 4.70 -50.88
CA GLY A 32 -2.49 3.84 -49.80
C GLY A 32 -3.10 2.43 -49.89
N TYR A 33 -2.34 1.46 -49.35
CA TYR A 33 -2.79 0.08 -49.16
C TYR A 33 -2.29 -0.42 -47.83
N GLN A 34 -3.14 -1.11 -47.09
CA GLN A 34 -2.77 -1.75 -45.83
C GLN A 34 -2.57 -3.26 -46.04
N ASP A 35 -1.34 -3.71 -45.87
CA ASP A 35 -1.02 -5.12 -45.92
C ASP A 35 -1.19 -5.76 -44.53
N SER A 36 -1.65 -7.01 -44.47
CA SER A 36 -1.91 -7.78 -43.25
C SER A 36 -1.27 -9.17 -43.30
N GLY A 37 -1.29 -9.89 -42.15
CA GLY A 37 -0.68 -11.22 -42.08
C GLY A 37 0.84 -11.21 -42.16
N LEU A 38 1.47 -10.08 -41.79
CA LEU A 38 2.93 -9.92 -41.78
C LEU A 38 3.51 -10.44 -40.46
N THR A 39 4.66 -11.08 -40.53
CA THR A 39 5.41 -11.52 -39.35
C THR A 39 6.18 -10.35 -38.75
N ALA A 40 6.00 -10.08 -37.47
CA ALA A 40 6.75 -9.04 -36.75
C ALA A 40 8.27 -9.35 -36.75
N GLY A 41 9.09 -8.32 -36.93
CA GLY A 41 10.54 -8.44 -37.00
C GLY A 41 11.09 -8.87 -38.35
N LYS A 42 10.25 -9.33 -39.28
CA LYS A 42 10.66 -9.68 -40.64
C LYS A 42 10.62 -8.43 -41.53
N ARG A 43 11.70 -8.20 -42.32
CA ARG A 43 11.74 -7.08 -43.25
C ARG A 43 10.92 -7.41 -44.50
N TYR A 44 10.10 -6.48 -44.94
CA TYR A 44 9.35 -6.54 -46.19
C TYR A 44 9.72 -5.33 -47.07
N TYR A 45 9.75 -5.56 -48.33
CA TYR A 45 9.97 -4.55 -49.38
C TYR A 45 8.72 -4.43 -50.21
N TYR A 46 8.33 -3.21 -50.56
CA TYR A 46 7.16 -2.91 -51.35
C TYR A 46 7.53 -2.01 -52.52
N ALA A 47 6.87 -2.30 -53.67
CA ALA A 47 6.87 -1.44 -54.84
C ALA A 47 5.45 -1.41 -55.43
N VAL A 48 5.15 -0.36 -56.17
CA VAL A 48 3.88 -0.21 -56.87
C VAL A 48 4.12 0.00 -58.34
N ALA A 49 3.24 -0.56 -59.20
CA ALA A 49 3.21 -0.27 -60.63
C ALA A 49 1.84 0.28 -61.00
N ALA A 50 1.78 1.36 -61.75
CA ALA A 50 0.54 1.84 -62.33
C ALA A 50 0.08 0.87 -63.46
N TYR A 51 -1.24 0.68 -63.58
CA TYR A 51 -1.79 -0.03 -64.73
C TYR A 51 -2.87 0.79 -65.42
N CYS A 52 -3.00 0.58 -66.76
CA CYS A 52 -4.18 1.01 -67.47
C CYS A 52 -4.88 -0.17 -68.14
N THR A 53 -6.20 -0.14 -68.24
CA THR A 53 -7.01 -1.14 -68.88
C THR A 53 -7.20 -0.75 -70.35
N LEU A 54 -6.83 -1.62 -71.24
CA LEU A 54 -6.96 -1.44 -72.68
C LEU A 54 -8.40 -1.73 -73.13
N PRO A 55 -8.80 -1.32 -74.33
CA PRO A 55 -10.15 -1.54 -74.88
C PRO A 55 -10.57 -3.00 -74.99
N ASP A 56 -9.65 -3.92 -75.10
CA ASP A 56 -9.85 -5.37 -75.13
C ASP A 56 -9.98 -6.00 -73.70
N GLY A 57 -9.91 -5.18 -72.63
CA GLY A 57 -9.99 -5.61 -71.25
C GLY A 57 -8.66 -6.07 -70.68
N SER A 58 -7.60 -6.16 -71.44
CA SER A 58 -6.27 -6.46 -70.93
C SER A 58 -5.68 -5.30 -70.20
N GLN A 59 -4.66 -5.56 -69.33
CA GLN A 59 -3.95 -4.50 -68.58
C GLN A 59 -2.54 -4.33 -69.09
N TYR A 60 -2.18 -3.09 -69.33
CA TYR A 60 -0.80 -2.65 -69.46
C TYR A 60 -0.28 -2.20 -68.11
N ILE A 61 0.78 -2.84 -67.62
CA ILE A 61 1.41 -2.57 -66.33
C ILE A 61 2.72 -1.82 -66.59
N GLY A 62 2.86 -0.67 -66.00
CA GLY A 62 4.05 0.15 -66.10
C GLY A 62 5.19 -0.36 -65.20
N ASP A 63 6.29 0.38 -65.17
CA ASP A 63 7.45 0.04 -64.35
C ASP A 63 7.15 0.12 -62.86
N LEU A 64 7.89 -0.72 -62.10
CA LEU A 64 7.84 -0.68 -60.63
C LEU A 64 8.47 0.60 -60.09
N SER A 65 7.87 1.18 -59.10
CA SER A 65 8.46 2.27 -58.32
C SER A 65 9.75 1.85 -57.63
N ALA A 66 10.50 2.83 -57.13
CA ALA A 66 11.56 2.54 -56.18
C ALA A 66 10.98 1.76 -54.95
N ALA A 67 11.75 0.79 -54.46
CA ALA A 67 11.36 -0.03 -53.32
C ALA A 67 11.41 0.76 -52.01
N VAL A 68 10.37 0.61 -51.19
CA VAL A 68 10.38 1.02 -49.77
C VAL A 68 10.42 -0.24 -48.87
N SER A 69 11.01 -0.14 -47.71
CA SER A 69 11.04 -1.29 -46.78
C SER A 69 10.55 -0.94 -45.42
N VAL A 70 9.97 -1.95 -44.75
CA VAL A 70 9.43 -1.82 -43.36
C VAL A 70 9.70 -3.12 -42.60
N VAL A 71 9.86 -3.01 -41.29
CA VAL A 71 9.87 -4.12 -40.34
C VAL A 71 8.67 -3.93 -39.43
N PRO A 72 7.62 -4.77 -39.57
CA PRO A 72 6.48 -4.71 -38.68
C PRO A 72 6.88 -4.95 -37.23
N LYS A 73 6.31 -4.22 -36.31
CA LYS A 73 6.54 -4.36 -34.88
C LYS A 73 5.36 -5.06 -34.22
N LEU A 74 5.63 -5.82 -33.14
CA LEU A 74 4.58 -6.35 -32.28
C LEU A 74 3.74 -5.20 -31.68
N ALA A 75 2.46 -5.43 -31.50
CA ALA A 75 1.56 -4.47 -30.88
C ALA A 75 1.97 -4.15 -29.43
N ALA A 76 1.59 -2.98 -28.96
CA ALA A 76 1.79 -2.61 -27.56
C ALA A 76 0.95 -3.52 -26.65
N PRO A 77 1.54 -4.08 -25.57
CA PRO A 77 0.77 -4.81 -24.58
C PRO A 77 -0.31 -3.93 -23.94
N SER A 78 -1.49 -4.48 -23.67
CA SER A 78 -2.51 -3.82 -22.87
C SER A 78 -2.08 -3.79 -21.41
N LEU A 79 -2.05 -2.61 -20.81
CA LEU A 79 -1.63 -2.39 -19.43
C LEU A 79 -2.80 -2.68 -18.48
N LYS A 80 -2.53 -3.34 -17.33
CA LYS A 80 -3.56 -3.71 -16.34
C LYS A 80 -3.57 -2.80 -15.13
N SER A 81 -2.46 -2.76 -14.39
CA SER A 81 -2.39 -2.05 -13.11
C SER A 81 -0.97 -1.72 -12.69
N VAL A 82 -0.86 -0.70 -11.83
CA VAL A 82 0.30 -0.45 -10.97
C VAL A 82 -0.20 -0.37 -9.54
N ALA A 83 0.36 -1.17 -8.64
CA ALA A 83 -0.02 -1.21 -7.23
C ALA A 83 1.19 -1.41 -6.33
N MET A 84 1.05 -1.10 -5.04
CA MET A 84 2.09 -1.38 -4.06
C MET A 84 2.27 -2.89 -3.86
N GLY A 85 3.49 -3.36 -4.02
CA GLY A 85 3.93 -4.71 -3.71
C GLY A 85 4.58 -4.83 -2.33
N LYS A 86 5.36 -5.89 -2.13
CA LYS A 86 6.09 -6.14 -0.89
C LYS A 86 7.42 -5.41 -0.80
N LYS A 87 8.03 -5.07 -1.93
CA LYS A 87 9.34 -4.41 -2.02
C LYS A 87 9.30 -3.12 -2.82
N GLY A 88 8.29 -2.94 -3.68
CA GLY A 88 8.20 -1.82 -4.59
C GLY A 88 6.84 -1.72 -5.26
N LEU A 89 6.82 -1.22 -6.49
CA LEU A 89 5.60 -1.12 -7.28
C LEU A 89 5.46 -2.32 -8.21
N VAL A 90 4.33 -3.00 -8.15
CA VAL A 90 3.99 -4.13 -9.02
C VAL A 90 3.23 -3.59 -10.23
N PHE A 91 3.82 -3.75 -11.40
CA PHE A 91 3.24 -3.40 -12.70
C PHE A 91 2.79 -4.66 -13.44
N GLN A 92 1.59 -4.64 -14.03
CA GLN A 92 0.98 -5.78 -14.71
C GLN A 92 0.47 -5.42 -16.10
N TRP A 93 0.52 -6.40 -17.03
CA TRP A 93 0.07 -6.27 -18.42
C TRP A 93 -0.51 -7.57 -18.97
N ASN A 94 -1.09 -7.52 -20.16
CA ASN A 94 -1.55 -8.70 -20.89
C ASN A 94 -0.46 -9.21 -21.83
N THR A 95 -0.50 -10.52 -22.13
CA THR A 95 0.38 -11.14 -23.11
C THR A 95 0.12 -10.60 -24.52
N VAL A 96 1.16 -10.59 -25.35
CA VAL A 96 1.09 -10.33 -26.79
C VAL A 96 1.51 -11.60 -27.51
N SER A 97 0.74 -11.98 -28.51
CA SER A 97 1.09 -13.14 -29.38
C SER A 97 2.45 -12.91 -30.04
N GLU A 98 3.22 -13.98 -30.21
CA GLU A 98 4.56 -13.98 -30.81
C GLU A 98 5.63 -13.20 -30.03
N ALA A 99 5.31 -12.69 -28.82
CA ALA A 99 6.32 -12.05 -27.99
C ALA A 99 7.35 -13.06 -27.46
N ASN A 100 8.62 -12.76 -27.66
CA ASN A 100 9.76 -13.53 -27.13
C ASN A 100 10.20 -13.02 -25.74
N GLY A 101 9.39 -12.20 -25.10
CA GLY A 101 9.61 -11.57 -23.81
C GLY A 101 9.02 -10.18 -23.76
N TYR A 102 9.38 -9.44 -22.70
CA TYR A 102 8.92 -8.07 -22.49
C TYR A 102 10.05 -7.20 -21.98
N ILE A 103 10.08 -5.95 -22.45
CA ILE A 103 10.99 -4.91 -22.01
C ILE A 103 10.18 -3.89 -21.22
N ILE A 104 10.49 -3.73 -19.93
CA ILE A 104 9.76 -2.86 -19.00
C ILE A 104 10.48 -1.51 -18.92
N TYR A 105 9.71 -0.44 -19.03
CA TYR A 105 10.19 0.92 -18.91
C TYR A 105 9.51 1.64 -17.76
N ARG A 106 10.26 2.50 -17.11
CA ARG A 106 9.80 3.41 -16.06
C ARG A 106 10.28 4.84 -16.36
N LYS A 107 9.49 5.81 -15.95
CA LYS A 107 9.92 7.19 -15.77
C LYS A 107 9.41 7.74 -14.44
N ALA A 108 10.11 8.70 -13.84
CA ALA A 108 9.49 9.58 -12.86
C ALA A 108 8.37 10.38 -13.52
N ASP A 109 7.35 10.77 -12.77
CA ASP A 109 6.26 11.60 -13.32
C ASP A 109 6.86 12.90 -13.90
N GLY A 110 6.54 13.20 -15.17
CA GLY A 110 7.16 14.29 -15.93
C GLY A 110 8.56 14.03 -16.51
N GLY A 111 9.18 12.86 -16.24
CA GLY A 111 10.51 12.50 -16.71
C GLY A 111 10.53 11.74 -18.04
N SER A 112 11.71 11.25 -18.42
CA SER A 112 11.95 10.44 -19.62
C SER A 112 11.91 8.95 -19.33
N TRP A 113 11.50 8.15 -20.34
CA TRP A 113 11.47 6.70 -20.24
C TRP A 113 12.88 6.10 -20.14
N GLY A 114 13.08 5.23 -19.17
CA GLY A 114 14.26 4.39 -19.01
C GLY A 114 13.86 2.92 -18.92
N GLN A 115 14.60 2.05 -19.59
CA GLN A 115 14.44 0.60 -19.43
C GLN A 115 14.91 0.20 -18.03
N ILE A 116 14.09 -0.59 -17.32
CA ILE A 116 14.40 -1.07 -15.96
C ILE A 116 14.54 -2.59 -15.90
N ALA A 117 13.91 -3.34 -16.81
CA ALA A 117 14.00 -4.80 -16.84
C ALA A 117 13.69 -5.38 -18.22
N THR A 118 14.11 -6.63 -18.39
CA THR A 118 13.65 -7.52 -19.48
C THR A 118 13.24 -8.85 -18.83
N VAL A 119 12.08 -9.37 -19.25
CA VAL A 119 11.52 -10.63 -18.72
C VAL A 119 11.08 -11.56 -19.85
N GLY A 120 10.88 -12.84 -19.55
CA GLY A 120 10.47 -13.86 -20.52
C GLY A 120 9.03 -13.72 -21.01
N SER A 121 8.68 -14.46 -22.07
CA SER A 121 7.37 -14.39 -22.76
C SER A 121 6.17 -14.77 -21.89
N GLY A 122 6.34 -15.65 -20.88
CA GLY A 122 5.27 -16.05 -19.96
C GLY A 122 5.06 -15.07 -18.79
N VAL A 123 5.88 -14.02 -18.66
CA VAL A 123 5.81 -13.08 -17.54
C VAL A 123 4.87 -11.92 -17.88
N THR A 124 3.91 -11.66 -17.02
CA THR A 124 2.91 -10.57 -17.15
C THR A 124 2.87 -9.64 -15.96
N SER A 125 3.86 -9.73 -15.06
CA SER A 125 3.98 -8.90 -13.88
C SER A 125 5.45 -8.67 -13.55
N TYR A 126 5.77 -7.47 -13.04
CA TYR A 126 7.10 -7.12 -12.58
C TYR A 126 7.01 -6.25 -11.34
N GLU A 127 7.74 -6.60 -10.28
CA GLU A 127 7.86 -5.76 -9.08
C GLU A 127 9.14 -4.93 -9.17
N ASP A 128 8.98 -3.64 -9.34
CA ASP A 128 10.07 -2.67 -9.35
C ASP A 128 10.46 -2.29 -7.91
N SER A 129 11.60 -2.80 -7.46
CA SER A 129 12.20 -2.50 -6.16
C SER A 129 13.41 -1.58 -6.25
N GLY A 130 13.69 -0.99 -7.41
CA GLY A 130 14.88 -0.20 -7.67
C GLY A 130 14.71 1.29 -7.37
N SER A 131 15.44 1.80 -6.37
CA SER A 131 15.66 3.26 -6.09
C SER A 131 14.38 4.13 -6.15
N LEU A 132 13.27 3.62 -5.60
CA LEU A 132 12.03 4.38 -5.49
C LEU A 132 12.10 5.31 -4.27
N LYS A 133 11.68 6.57 -4.45
CA LYS A 133 11.60 7.56 -3.37
C LYS A 133 10.23 7.52 -2.71
N ASP A 134 10.19 7.61 -1.39
CA ASP A 134 8.95 7.65 -0.61
C ASP A 134 8.08 8.85 -1.03
N GLY A 135 6.81 8.60 -1.36
CA GLY A 135 5.91 9.58 -1.96
C GLY A 135 6.17 9.89 -3.43
N GLY A 136 7.17 9.26 -4.06
CA GLY A 136 7.51 9.45 -5.46
C GLY A 136 6.50 8.81 -6.41
N ALA A 137 6.13 9.56 -7.45
CA ALA A 137 5.25 9.07 -8.51
C ALA A 137 6.06 8.58 -9.71
N TYR A 138 5.69 7.42 -10.21
CA TYR A 138 6.34 6.75 -11.34
C TYR A 138 5.31 6.28 -12.35
N VAL A 139 5.68 6.33 -13.63
CA VAL A 139 4.85 5.85 -14.73
C VAL A 139 5.55 4.66 -15.37
N TYR A 140 4.80 3.60 -15.65
CA TYR A 140 5.28 2.34 -16.20
C TYR A 140 4.66 2.07 -17.55
N THR A 141 5.45 1.50 -18.45
CA THR A 141 5.00 0.91 -19.71
C THR A 141 5.85 -0.31 -20.06
N VAL A 142 5.40 -1.06 -21.07
CA VAL A 142 6.05 -2.28 -21.50
C VAL A 142 5.94 -2.44 -23.00
N ALA A 143 7.01 -2.91 -23.65
CA ALA A 143 7.02 -3.35 -25.03
C ALA A 143 7.15 -4.87 -25.10
N ALA A 144 6.44 -5.50 -26.02
CA ALA A 144 6.72 -6.89 -26.38
C ALA A 144 8.09 -6.97 -27.09
N LYS A 145 8.94 -7.91 -26.68
CA LYS A 145 10.25 -8.15 -27.29
C LYS A 145 10.11 -9.10 -28.46
N MET A 146 10.61 -8.72 -29.60
CA MET A 146 10.63 -9.55 -30.81
C MET A 146 11.74 -10.63 -30.75
N ALA A 147 11.68 -11.64 -31.61
CA ALA A 147 12.71 -12.66 -31.69
C ALA A 147 14.09 -12.09 -32.08
N SER A 148 14.14 -10.96 -32.79
CA SER A 148 15.37 -10.19 -33.08
C SER A 148 15.99 -9.57 -31.81
N GLY A 149 15.30 -9.54 -30.70
CA GLY A 149 15.70 -8.83 -29.50
C GLY A 149 15.20 -7.39 -29.39
N GLU A 150 14.68 -6.81 -30.48
CA GLU A 150 14.18 -5.45 -30.53
C GLU A 150 12.83 -5.29 -29.83
N ALA A 151 12.55 -4.07 -29.39
CA ALA A 151 11.27 -3.70 -28.79
C ALA A 151 10.19 -3.53 -29.87
N GLY A 152 9.01 -4.10 -29.63
CA GLY A 152 7.78 -3.76 -30.33
C GLY A 152 7.28 -2.35 -29.97
N LEU A 153 6.00 -2.11 -30.21
CA LEU A 153 5.34 -0.88 -29.78
C LEU A 153 5.04 -0.91 -28.27
N TYR A 154 4.92 0.26 -27.66
CA TYR A 154 4.50 0.39 -26.26
C TYR A 154 3.53 1.58 -26.09
N ASN A 155 2.73 1.53 -25.03
CA ASN A 155 1.81 2.62 -24.69
C ASN A 155 2.62 3.80 -24.12
N THR A 156 2.63 4.94 -24.83
CA THR A 156 3.40 6.14 -24.46
C THR A 156 2.83 6.88 -23.24
N ASN A 157 1.54 6.68 -22.91
CA ASN A 157 0.93 7.26 -21.72
C ASN A 157 1.35 6.51 -20.44
N GLY A 158 1.42 5.16 -20.53
CA GLY A 158 1.75 4.30 -19.39
C GLY A 158 0.67 4.28 -18.30
N LEU A 159 0.99 3.65 -17.16
CA LEU A 159 0.19 3.66 -15.94
C LEU A 159 1.01 4.25 -14.79
N ARG A 160 0.38 5.13 -14.02
CA ARG A 160 0.98 5.83 -12.90
C ARG A 160 0.77 5.07 -11.59
N GLY A 161 1.82 4.95 -10.76
CA GLY A 161 1.77 4.52 -9.37
C GLY A 161 2.56 5.47 -8.47
N VAL A 162 2.24 5.47 -7.18
CA VAL A 162 2.99 6.20 -6.14
C VAL A 162 3.59 5.18 -5.18
N TYR A 163 4.88 5.31 -4.92
CA TYR A 163 5.57 4.43 -3.99
C TYR A 163 5.51 4.96 -2.56
N TYR A 164 5.16 4.09 -1.61
CA TYR A 164 5.25 4.36 -0.18
C TYR A 164 5.93 3.20 0.55
N SER A 165 7.06 3.46 1.18
CA SER A 165 7.84 2.45 1.90
C SER A 165 7.05 1.78 3.04
N TYR A 166 6.18 2.53 3.72
CA TYR A 166 5.33 1.99 4.77
C TYR A 166 4.33 0.95 4.24
N GLN A 167 3.77 1.15 3.06
CA GLN A 167 2.86 0.17 2.45
C GLN A 167 3.59 -1.10 2.03
N ALA A 168 4.81 -0.97 1.49
CA ALA A 168 5.67 -2.12 1.20
C ALA A 168 5.97 -2.92 2.48
N ALA A 169 6.29 -2.23 3.59
CA ALA A 169 6.48 -2.86 4.89
C ALA A 169 5.21 -3.61 5.36
N ILE A 170 4.04 -2.97 5.28
CA ILE A 170 2.75 -3.59 5.64
C ILE A 170 2.47 -4.83 4.77
N ASN A 171 2.69 -4.75 3.47
CA ASN A 171 2.46 -5.86 2.54
C ASN A 171 3.44 -7.04 2.76
N SER A 172 4.65 -6.74 3.23
CA SER A 172 5.66 -7.77 3.57
C SER A 172 5.52 -8.35 4.98
N GLY A 173 4.65 -7.76 5.84
CA GLY A 173 4.49 -8.17 7.24
C GLY A 173 5.61 -7.66 8.15
N THR A 174 6.29 -6.58 7.78
CA THR A 174 7.31 -5.90 8.59
C THR A 174 6.77 -4.58 9.14
N LEU A 175 7.32 -4.12 10.27
CA LEU A 175 6.89 -2.84 10.84
C LEU A 175 7.35 -1.66 9.97
N PRO A 176 6.45 -0.69 9.69
CA PRO A 176 6.83 0.52 8.98
C PRO A 176 7.67 1.42 9.91
N VAL A 177 8.92 1.68 9.54
CA VAL A 177 9.82 2.58 10.30
C VAL A 177 9.39 4.05 10.16
N ASN A 178 8.82 4.40 9.02
CA ASN A 178 8.33 5.73 8.71
C ASN A 178 7.03 5.63 7.90
N ILE A 179 6.00 6.37 8.34
CA ILE A 179 4.72 6.49 7.61
C ILE A 179 4.68 7.90 7.01
N ALA A 180 5.25 8.04 5.81
CA ALA A 180 5.33 9.32 5.11
C ALA A 180 4.02 9.56 4.34
N LEU A 181 3.11 10.31 4.94
CA LEU A 181 1.83 10.69 4.36
C LEU A 181 1.72 12.22 4.28
N PRO A 182 1.05 12.77 3.24
CA PRO A 182 0.75 14.20 3.17
C PRO A 182 -0.02 14.68 4.40
N ASN A 183 0.25 15.90 4.86
CA ASN A 183 -0.46 16.53 5.98
C ASN A 183 -0.34 15.79 7.33
N VAL A 184 0.64 14.91 7.48
CA VAL A 184 0.93 14.16 8.70
C VAL A 184 2.25 14.63 9.29
N ARG A 185 2.23 15.06 10.54
CA ARG A 185 3.45 15.43 11.30
C ARG A 185 3.88 14.23 12.12
N LYS A 186 5.12 13.79 11.91
CA LYS A 186 5.78 12.74 12.69
C LYS A 186 6.56 13.34 13.85
N GLU A 187 6.52 12.71 15.01
CA GLU A 187 7.44 12.90 16.11
C GLU A 187 7.91 11.57 16.67
N THR A 188 9.17 11.47 17.05
CA THR A 188 9.69 10.34 17.82
C THR A 188 9.61 10.69 19.29
N PHE A 189 8.76 9.98 20.06
CA PHE A 189 8.51 10.26 21.46
C PHE A 189 9.31 9.36 22.41
N GLY A 190 10.04 8.38 21.90
CA GLY A 190 10.88 7.49 22.70
C GLY A 190 11.53 6.39 21.89
N THR A 191 12.11 5.43 22.60
CA THR A 191 12.67 4.20 22.04
C THR A 191 12.23 3.00 22.86
N SER A 192 12.06 1.87 22.21
CA SER A 192 11.79 0.58 22.87
C SER A 192 13.01 0.03 23.61
N ALA A 193 12.83 -1.06 24.33
CA ALA A 193 13.91 -1.76 25.05
C ALA A 193 15.05 -2.18 24.10
N GLU A 194 14.73 -2.62 22.88
CA GLU A 194 15.70 -3.04 21.85
C GLU A 194 16.14 -1.87 20.94
N GLY A 195 15.80 -0.61 21.29
CA GLY A 195 16.29 0.60 20.60
C GLY A 195 15.49 1.01 19.38
N ARG A 196 14.33 0.40 19.09
CA ARG A 196 13.47 0.83 17.98
C ARG A 196 12.75 2.13 18.32
N ALA A 197 12.69 3.05 17.35
CA ALA A 197 12.02 4.34 17.54
C ALA A 197 10.50 4.15 17.77
N LEU A 198 9.96 4.85 18.76
CA LEU A 198 8.53 4.98 19.02
C LEU A 198 8.04 6.27 18.39
N ASN A 199 7.23 6.14 17.33
CA ASN A 199 6.77 7.27 16.55
C ASN A 199 5.28 7.54 16.75
N ALA A 200 4.94 8.81 16.85
CA ALA A 200 3.57 9.31 16.83
C ALA A 200 3.35 10.16 15.57
N TYR A 201 2.16 10.08 15.01
CA TYR A 201 1.78 10.75 13.78
C TYR A 201 0.53 11.60 14.01
N THR A 202 0.62 12.90 13.79
CA THR A 202 -0.46 13.84 14.10
C THR A 202 -1.02 14.49 12.83
N VAL A 203 -2.35 14.47 12.70
CA VAL A 203 -3.13 15.16 11.65
C VAL A 203 -4.02 16.21 12.29
N GLY A 204 -4.10 17.38 11.66
CA GLY A 204 -4.89 18.51 12.16
C GLY A 204 -4.16 19.34 13.22
N THR A 205 -4.77 20.50 13.57
CA THR A 205 -4.19 21.52 14.47
C THR A 205 -5.21 22.11 15.44
N GLY A 206 -6.37 21.47 15.62
CA GLY A 206 -7.44 21.97 16.47
C GLY A 206 -7.18 21.82 17.98
N ALA A 207 -8.00 22.49 18.79
CA ALA A 207 -7.93 22.48 20.25
C ALA A 207 -8.53 21.23 20.92
N LYS A 208 -9.32 20.45 20.17
CA LYS A 208 -9.78 19.12 20.58
C LYS A 208 -8.70 18.11 20.26
N HIS A 209 -8.29 17.31 21.21
CA HIS A 209 -7.21 16.34 21.01
C HIS A 209 -7.71 14.91 21.12
N MET A 210 -7.28 14.07 20.19
CA MET A 210 -7.51 12.63 20.24
C MET A 210 -6.15 11.92 20.12
N VAL A 211 -5.86 11.03 21.05
CA VAL A 211 -4.66 10.19 21.03
C VAL A 211 -5.11 8.74 20.97
N LEU A 212 -4.67 8.02 19.94
CA LEU A 212 -4.92 6.59 19.80
C LEU A 212 -3.58 5.85 19.78
N ASN A 213 -3.43 4.87 20.63
CA ASN A 213 -2.30 3.94 20.55
C ASN A 213 -2.78 2.55 20.19
N PHE A 214 -1.93 1.84 19.46
CA PHE A 214 -2.17 0.49 18.99
C PHE A 214 -1.03 -0.42 19.41
N ALA A 215 -1.29 -1.72 19.42
CA ALA A 215 -0.29 -2.75 19.66
C ALA A 215 0.63 -2.45 20.86
N ILE A 216 0.04 -2.12 22.02
CA ILE A 216 0.76 -2.08 23.30
C ILE A 216 1.21 -3.49 23.70
N HIS A 217 0.49 -4.49 23.23
CA HIS A 217 0.91 -5.88 23.19
C HIS A 217 1.27 -6.26 21.75
N GLY A 218 2.40 -6.90 21.54
CA GLY A 218 2.81 -7.42 20.23
C GLY A 218 2.05 -8.69 19.85
N TRP A 219 1.57 -9.43 20.87
CA TRP A 219 0.72 -10.61 20.74
C TRP A 219 -0.47 -10.49 21.68
N GLU A 220 -1.68 -10.77 21.17
CA GLU A 220 -2.96 -10.52 21.85
C GLU A 220 -3.82 -11.77 22.03
N ASP A 221 -3.27 -12.98 21.90
CA ASP A 221 -3.83 -14.29 22.25
C ASP A 221 -4.63 -15.05 21.18
N ASN A 222 -4.93 -14.50 20.01
CA ASN A 222 -5.71 -15.23 19.01
C ASN A 222 -4.84 -15.95 17.98
N TRP A 223 -3.73 -15.35 17.54
CA TRP A 223 -2.75 -16.01 16.67
C TRP A 223 -1.37 -15.36 16.82
N ASN A 224 -0.36 -16.03 16.26
CA ASN A 224 1.01 -15.57 16.36
C ASN A 224 1.18 -14.13 15.81
N ARG A 225 1.68 -13.22 16.65
CA ARG A 225 1.96 -11.81 16.32
C ARG A 225 0.71 -11.03 15.88
N ASP A 226 -0.44 -11.38 16.44
CA ASP A 226 -1.73 -10.78 16.09
C ASP A 226 -1.83 -9.28 16.42
N GLY A 227 -1.02 -8.76 17.34
CA GLY A 227 -0.85 -7.31 17.55
C GLY A 227 -0.39 -6.56 16.30
N TYR A 228 0.23 -7.23 15.33
CA TYR A 228 0.56 -6.63 14.04
C TYR A 228 -0.69 -6.22 13.23
N GLU A 229 -1.81 -6.89 13.44
CA GLU A 229 -3.07 -6.51 12.79
C GLU A 229 -3.55 -5.12 13.23
N LEU A 230 -3.28 -4.76 14.48
CA LEU A 230 -3.59 -3.43 15.01
C LEU A 230 -2.73 -2.35 14.33
N VAL A 231 -1.49 -2.68 13.96
CA VAL A 231 -0.64 -1.79 13.15
C VAL A 231 -1.27 -1.52 11.77
N ARG A 232 -1.84 -2.55 11.12
CA ARG A 232 -2.56 -2.39 9.84
C ARG A 232 -3.75 -1.43 9.97
N VAL A 233 -4.54 -1.60 11.01
CA VAL A 233 -5.69 -0.70 11.31
C VAL A 233 -5.23 0.74 11.52
N SER A 234 -4.14 0.95 12.27
CA SER A 234 -3.60 2.28 12.56
C SER A 234 -3.11 3.00 11.29
N VAL A 235 -2.49 2.26 10.36
CA VAL A 235 -2.04 2.80 9.07
C VAL A 235 -3.24 3.21 8.21
N GLN A 236 -4.28 2.38 8.11
CA GLN A 236 -5.50 2.74 7.38
C GLN A 236 -6.21 3.96 7.98
N LEU A 237 -6.20 4.09 9.31
CA LEU A 237 -6.70 5.29 9.97
C LEU A 237 -5.88 6.52 9.57
N LEU A 238 -4.56 6.44 9.59
CA LEU A 238 -3.67 7.53 9.17
C LEU A 238 -3.88 7.93 7.71
N GLU A 239 -4.06 6.98 6.81
CA GLU A 239 -4.39 7.22 5.40
C GLU A 239 -5.71 7.99 5.26
N LYS A 240 -6.75 7.57 5.99
CA LYS A 240 -8.06 8.27 6.03
C LYS A 240 -7.92 9.69 6.56
N LEU A 241 -7.21 9.88 7.66
CA LEU A 241 -6.99 11.20 8.28
C LEU A 241 -6.16 12.12 7.37
N SER A 242 -5.08 11.61 6.78
CA SER A 242 -4.21 12.33 5.84
C SER A 242 -4.98 12.84 4.63
N ALA A 243 -5.79 11.98 4.01
CA ALA A 243 -6.60 12.33 2.85
C ALA A 243 -7.71 13.37 3.17
N ASN A 244 -8.05 13.55 4.45
CA ASN A 244 -9.12 14.45 4.91
C ASN A 244 -8.62 15.46 5.96
N ALA A 245 -7.35 15.83 5.91
CA ALA A 245 -6.70 16.63 6.96
C ALA A 245 -7.34 18.02 7.16
N SER A 246 -7.84 18.65 6.10
CA SER A 246 -8.60 19.89 6.19
C SER A 246 -9.88 19.74 6.99
N THR A 247 -10.63 18.67 6.79
CA THR A 247 -11.83 18.36 7.58
C THR A 247 -11.49 18.14 9.06
N VAL A 248 -10.42 17.38 9.37
CA VAL A 248 -9.94 17.19 10.74
C VAL A 248 -9.69 18.53 11.43
N THR A 249 -8.95 19.42 10.76
CA THR A 249 -8.64 20.77 11.27
C THR A 249 -9.89 21.65 11.41
N ASN A 250 -10.75 21.67 10.40
CA ASN A 250 -11.95 22.50 10.40
C ASN A 250 -13.00 22.07 11.44
N ARG A 251 -12.99 20.77 11.83
CA ARG A 251 -13.78 20.24 12.94
C ARG A 251 -13.13 20.50 14.30
N GLY A 252 -12.00 21.18 14.34
CA GLY A 252 -11.30 21.60 15.55
C GLY A 252 -10.47 20.48 16.20
N TRP A 253 -10.11 19.42 15.48
CA TRP A 253 -9.35 18.30 16.00
C TRP A 253 -7.86 18.35 15.67
N SER A 254 -7.08 17.79 16.59
CA SER A 254 -5.70 17.33 16.42
C SER A 254 -5.66 15.86 16.82
N VAL A 255 -5.46 14.97 15.85
CA VAL A 255 -5.53 13.52 16.04
C VAL A 255 -4.12 12.93 15.97
N THR A 256 -3.65 12.34 17.05
CA THR A 256 -2.34 11.68 17.18
C THR A 256 -2.53 10.17 17.20
N VAL A 257 -1.88 9.46 16.29
CA VAL A 257 -1.90 8.00 16.17
C VAL A 257 -0.50 7.46 16.47
N VAL A 258 -0.41 6.49 17.36
CA VAL A 258 0.79 5.70 17.67
C VAL A 258 0.56 4.30 17.13
N PRO A 259 1.15 3.93 15.96
CA PRO A 259 0.85 2.67 15.29
C PRO A 259 1.22 1.42 16.09
N TYR A 260 2.23 1.54 16.92
CA TYR A 260 2.67 0.46 17.82
C TYR A 260 3.41 1.04 19.01
N VAL A 261 3.12 0.49 20.19
CA VAL A 261 3.83 0.80 21.44
C VAL A 261 4.87 -0.27 21.75
N ASN A 262 4.60 -1.53 21.35
CA ASN A 262 5.51 -2.67 21.55
C ASN A 262 6.09 -3.20 20.21
N PRO A 263 6.99 -2.46 19.54
CA PRO A 263 7.62 -2.93 18.31
C PRO A 263 8.47 -4.19 18.53
N ASP A 264 9.10 -4.31 19.70
CA ASP A 264 9.98 -5.43 20.04
C ASP A 264 9.18 -6.72 20.17
N GLY A 265 8.04 -6.67 20.86
CA GLY A 265 7.13 -7.80 20.99
C GLY A 265 6.61 -8.30 19.64
N ILE A 266 6.34 -7.40 18.70
CA ILE A 266 5.90 -7.76 17.36
C ILE A 266 7.05 -8.41 16.55
N VAL A 267 8.27 -7.87 16.64
CA VAL A 267 9.40 -8.30 15.79
C VAL A 267 10.16 -9.47 16.39
N SER A 268 10.51 -9.38 17.67
CA SER A 268 11.43 -10.31 18.36
C SER A 268 10.73 -11.21 19.35
N GLY A 269 9.47 -10.93 19.70
CA GLY A 269 8.68 -11.75 20.62
C GLY A 269 8.35 -13.13 20.05
N THR A 270 8.24 -14.10 20.94
CA THR A 270 8.00 -15.51 20.58
C THR A 270 6.78 -16.13 21.25
N THR A 271 6.09 -15.36 22.09
CA THR A 271 4.93 -15.84 22.86
C THR A 271 4.03 -14.70 23.29
N ASN A 272 2.74 -14.96 23.44
CA ASN A 272 1.75 -14.10 24.07
C ASN A 272 1.80 -14.12 25.60
N ASP A 273 2.70 -14.88 26.18
CA ASP A 273 2.98 -14.99 27.61
C ASP A 273 4.45 -14.63 27.86
N GLY A 274 4.71 -13.35 28.05
CA GLY A 274 6.07 -12.81 28.14
C GLY A 274 6.50 -12.04 26.88
N PRO A 275 7.72 -12.26 26.32
CA PRO A 275 8.19 -11.56 25.12
C PRO A 275 7.26 -11.81 23.93
N GLY A 276 6.70 -10.78 23.39
CA GLY A 276 5.64 -10.81 22.40
C GLY A 276 4.47 -9.99 22.91
N ARG A 277 3.87 -10.39 24.01
CA ARG A 277 2.87 -9.58 24.71
C ARG A 277 3.51 -8.40 25.45
N CYS A 278 4.42 -8.71 26.37
CA CYS A 278 5.11 -7.73 27.22
C CYS A 278 6.25 -7.00 26.49
N SER A 279 6.72 -5.90 27.05
CA SER A 279 8.00 -5.29 26.67
C SER A 279 9.15 -6.31 26.81
N THR A 280 10.16 -6.25 25.94
CA THR A 280 11.37 -7.08 26.10
C THR A 280 12.28 -6.57 27.22
N TYR A 281 11.93 -5.46 27.89
CA TYR A 281 12.65 -4.93 29.04
C TYR A 281 12.66 -5.94 30.18
N ARG A 282 13.87 -6.31 30.62
CA ARG A 282 14.10 -7.21 31.76
C ARG A 282 14.54 -6.39 32.96
N TYR A 283 13.78 -6.52 34.04
CA TYR A 283 14.09 -5.85 35.30
C TYR A 283 15.24 -6.53 36.04
N ASN A 284 15.24 -7.86 36.11
CA ASN A 284 16.25 -8.68 36.75
C ASN A 284 16.46 -9.97 35.95
N THR A 285 17.67 -10.15 35.45
CA THR A 285 18.00 -11.31 34.59
C THR A 285 18.10 -12.65 35.35
N SER A 286 18.20 -12.61 36.68
CA SER A 286 18.24 -13.81 37.54
C SER A 286 16.85 -14.33 37.94
N ASP A 287 15.80 -13.52 37.80
CA ASP A 287 14.43 -13.91 38.13
C ASP A 287 13.78 -14.62 36.92
N SER A 288 13.39 -15.87 37.13
CA SER A 288 12.77 -16.71 36.08
C SER A 288 11.43 -16.15 35.61
N LEU A 289 10.71 -15.39 36.46
CA LEU A 289 9.45 -14.72 36.11
C LEU A 289 9.66 -13.53 35.18
N VAL A 290 10.85 -12.95 35.16
CA VAL A 290 11.20 -11.75 34.37
C VAL A 290 11.67 -12.11 32.97
N LYS A 291 11.80 -13.36 32.60
CA LYS A 291 12.12 -13.76 31.22
C LYS A 291 11.16 -13.17 30.18
N GLY A 292 9.97 -12.76 30.61
CA GLY A 292 8.92 -12.21 29.75
C GLY A 292 8.92 -10.70 29.56
N GLY A 293 9.62 -9.91 30.40
CA GLY A 293 9.52 -8.45 30.38
C GLY A 293 8.28 -7.92 31.13
N VAL A 294 8.01 -6.63 30.98
CA VAL A 294 6.95 -5.92 31.71
C VAL A 294 5.71 -5.78 30.85
N ASP A 295 4.53 -6.16 31.39
CA ASP A 295 3.24 -5.84 30.74
C ASP A 295 2.96 -4.34 30.85
N MET A 296 3.10 -3.67 29.73
CA MET A 296 2.99 -2.22 29.65
C MET A 296 1.58 -1.72 29.98
N ASN A 297 0.55 -2.55 29.77
CA ASN A 297 -0.83 -2.19 30.11
C ASN A 297 -1.26 -2.63 31.53
N ARG A 298 -0.30 -2.92 32.40
CA ARG A 298 -0.50 -3.17 33.83
C ARG A 298 0.37 -2.28 34.71
N CYS A 299 1.31 -1.53 34.13
CA CYS A 299 2.37 -0.84 34.86
C CYS A 299 2.16 0.67 35.02
N PHE A 300 1.02 1.25 34.60
CA PHE A 300 0.74 2.66 34.81
C PHE A 300 0.40 2.98 36.28
N PRO A 301 0.71 4.20 36.76
CA PRO A 301 0.63 4.52 38.21
C PRO A 301 -0.79 4.39 38.78
N THR A 302 -1.80 4.76 38.00
CA THR A 302 -3.18 4.82 38.47
C THR A 302 -3.77 3.45 38.76
N GLY A 303 -3.98 3.18 40.04
CA GLY A 303 -4.48 1.87 40.50
C GLY A 303 -3.47 0.74 40.26
N PHE A 304 -2.18 1.05 40.25
CA PHE A 304 -1.11 0.08 40.11
C PHE A 304 -1.23 -1.05 41.13
N LYS A 305 -1.07 -2.27 40.65
CA LYS A 305 -0.87 -3.48 41.45
C LYS A 305 0.29 -4.26 40.90
N GLN A 306 1.08 -4.85 41.80
CA GLN A 306 2.14 -5.73 41.40
C GLN A 306 1.58 -7.07 40.94
N TYR A 307 1.93 -7.50 39.73
CA TYR A 307 1.65 -8.83 39.20
C TYR A 307 2.97 -9.58 39.01
N THR A 308 2.97 -10.86 39.32
CA THR A 308 4.16 -11.75 39.28
C THR A 308 4.08 -12.82 38.21
N SER A 309 2.91 -13.00 37.55
CA SER A 309 2.79 -13.94 36.44
C SER A 309 3.54 -13.44 35.21
N ALA A 310 4.16 -14.33 34.43
CA ALA A 310 4.90 -13.98 33.22
C ALA A 310 4.08 -13.14 32.24
N ARG A 311 2.81 -13.48 32.08
CA ARG A 311 1.87 -12.78 31.21
C ARG A 311 1.60 -11.31 31.59
N ASN A 312 1.47 -11.02 32.89
CA ASN A 312 1.06 -9.71 33.40
C ASN A 312 2.14 -9.07 34.29
N TYR A 313 3.39 -9.50 34.20
CA TYR A 313 4.44 -9.02 35.08
C TYR A 313 4.60 -7.50 35.00
N THR A 314 4.60 -6.82 36.13
CA THR A 314 4.68 -5.34 36.19
C THR A 314 6.03 -4.83 36.67
N GLY A 315 6.83 -5.67 37.28
CA GLY A 315 7.93 -5.23 38.17
C GLY A 315 7.43 -4.70 39.51
N PRO A 316 8.34 -4.35 40.41
CA PRO A 316 8.00 -3.86 41.75
C PRO A 316 7.42 -2.43 41.75
N ASN A 317 7.69 -1.64 40.73
CA ASN A 317 7.29 -0.23 40.65
C ASN A 317 6.53 0.07 39.37
N PRO A 318 5.67 1.11 39.34
CA PRO A 318 5.05 1.58 38.12
C PRO A 318 6.08 2.00 37.05
N LEU A 319 5.71 1.94 35.80
CA LEU A 319 6.47 2.48 34.65
C LEU A 319 7.89 1.92 34.51
N MET A 320 8.11 0.65 34.82
CA MET A 320 9.41 0.01 34.64
C MET A 320 9.82 -0.08 33.16
N ALA A 321 8.90 -0.27 32.23
CA ALA A 321 9.19 -0.29 30.80
C ALA A 321 9.49 1.11 30.24
N LYS A 322 10.49 1.22 29.35
CA LYS A 322 10.83 2.47 28.67
C LYS A 322 9.66 3.00 27.83
N GLU A 323 9.01 2.10 27.12
CA GLU A 323 7.88 2.37 26.25
C GLU A 323 6.70 2.96 27.03
N ALA A 324 6.42 2.43 28.21
CA ALA A 324 5.36 2.95 29.10
C ALA A 324 5.67 4.36 29.59
N ARG A 325 6.95 4.64 29.94
CA ARG A 325 7.39 6.01 30.31
C ARG A 325 7.24 6.99 29.14
N ALA A 326 7.66 6.57 27.96
CA ALA A 326 7.57 7.38 26.76
C ALA A 326 6.10 7.68 26.40
N LEU A 327 5.22 6.65 26.44
CA LEU A 327 3.79 6.80 26.17
C LEU A 327 3.12 7.71 27.21
N LYS A 328 3.49 7.57 28.50
CA LYS A 328 3.03 8.50 29.55
C LYS A 328 3.37 9.94 29.21
N SER A 329 4.62 10.22 28.85
CA SER A 329 5.05 11.57 28.50
C SER A 329 4.31 12.11 27.27
N LEU A 330 4.05 11.26 26.26
CA LEU A 330 3.25 11.63 25.10
C LEU A 330 1.82 12.04 25.52
N ILE A 331 1.15 11.24 26.36
CA ILE A 331 -0.20 11.53 26.86
C ILE A 331 -0.22 12.88 27.59
N ASP A 332 0.73 13.12 28.49
CA ASP A 332 0.82 14.37 29.26
C ASP A 332 1.00 15.59 28.35
N ASN A 333 1.80 15.47 27.28
CA ASN A 333 2.12 16.54 26.33
C ASN A 333 1.02 16.77 25.27
N LYS A 334 0.17 15.78 25.00
CA LYS A 334 -0.88 15.88 23.95
C LYS A 334 -2.24 16.34 24.47
N LYS A 335 -2.36 16.64 25.76
CA LYS A 335 -3.61 17.16 26.30
C LYS A 335 -3.89 18.56 25.77
N GLY A 336 -5.04 18.71 25.11
CA GLY A 336 -5.52 19.98 24.59
C GLY A 336 -6.36 20.76 25.62
N SER A 337 -6.72 21.97 25.25
CA SER A 337 -7.50 22.87 26.11
C SER A 337 -9.01 22.64 26.06
N SER A 338 -9.48 21.80 25.15
CA SER A 338 -10.91 21.50 24.95
C SER A 338 -11.19 20.01 25.17
N THR A 339 -11.96 19.36 24.27
CA THR A 339 -12.26 17.93 24.34
C THR A 339 -11.01 17.08 24.17
N ASN A 340 -10.77 16.16 25.08
CA ASN A 340 -9.65 15.24 25.03
C ASN A 340 -10.15 13.78 25.01
N VAL A 341 -9.75 13.01 24.00
CA VAL A 341 -10.06 11.58 23.88
C VAL A 341 -8.76 10.78 23.87
N TYR A 342 -8.73 9.70 24.61
CA TYR A 342 -7.65 8.73 24.59
C TYR A 342 -8.20 7.34 24.30
N MET A 343 -7.63 6.64 23.32
CA MET A 343 -8.06 5.28 22.99
C MET A 343 -6.85 4.34 22.92
N ASP A 344 -6.92 3.26 23.69
CA ASP A 344 -5.99 2.13 23.64
C ASP A 344 -6.66 1.00 22.89
N VAL A 345 -6.11 0.63 21.72
CA VAL A 345 -6.73 -0.30 20.78
C VAL A 345 -6.07 -1.66 20.87
N HIS A 346 -6.87 -2.64 21.22
CA HIS A 346 -6.51 -4.04 21.46
C HIS A 346 -7.28 -5.02 20.57
N GLY A 347 -6.92 -6.24 20.56
CA GLY A 347 -7.67 -7.43 20.20
C GLY A 347 -7.68 -8.39 21.39
N TRP A 348 -8.60 -9.23 21.60
CA TRP A 348 -9.74 -9.74 20.83
C TRP A 348 -10.80 -10.16 21.81
N THR A 349 -11.01 -9.40 22.88
CA THR A 349 -11.96 -9.77 23.95
C THR A 349 -13.36 -9.21 23.76
N GLN A 350 -13.58 -8.46 22.66
CA GLN A 350 -14.90 -7.94 22.27
C GLN A 350 -15.49 -6.99 23.30
N GLN A 351 -14.72 -5.95 23.68
CA GLN A 351 -15.09 -5.03 24.77
C GLN A 351 -14.93 -3.56 24.38
N ILE A 352 -15.73 -2.70 25.02
CA ILE A 352 -15.58 -1.24 25.03
C ILE A 352 -15.54 -0.80 26.48
N LEU A 353 -14.35 -0.57 27.02
CA LEU A 353 -14.16 -0.15 28.40
C LEU A 353 -13.94 1.36 28.45
N THR A 354 -14.76 2.10 29.21
CA THR A 354 -14.72 3.56 29.25
C THR A 354 -14.73 4.11 30.68
N ASN A 355 -14.59 5.44 30.80
CA ASN A 355 -14.61 6.16 32.08
C ASN A 355 -15.83 5.80 32.95
N THR A 356 -16.98 5.71 32.32
CA THR A 356 -18.22 5.25 32.89
C THR A 356 -18.77 4.15 31.99
N SER A 357 -18.86 2.94 32.53
CA SER A 357 -19.26 1.75 31.77
C SER A 357 -20.57 1.98 31.01
N GLY A 358 -20.52 1.73 29.69
CA GLY A 358 -21.69 1.80 28.81
C GLY A 358 -22.22 3.21 28.53
N SER A 359 -21.45 4.27 28.78
CA SER A 359 -21.91 5.65 28.57
C SER A 359 -20.86 6.59 28.02
N GLY A 360 -21.30 7.80 27.62
CA GLY A 360 -20.47 8.82 26.98
C GLY A 360 -20.37 8.66 25.45
N PHE A 361 -20.01 9.76 24.76
CA PHE A 361 -20.03 9.79 23.29
C PHE A 361 -19.02 8.81 22.66
N VAL A 362 -17.88 8.58 23.30
CA VAL A 362 -16.88 7.60 22.82
C VAL A 362 -17.47 6.19 22.83
N TYR A 363 -18.12 5.80 23.95
CA TYR A 363 -18.83 4.53 24.02
C TYR A 363 -19.92 4.42 22.98
N ALA A 364 -20.81 5.42 22.92
CA ALA A 364 -21.96 5.42 22.01
C ALA A 364 -21.51 5.27 20.53
N THR A 365 -20.48 6.01 20.12
CA THR A 365 -19.96 5.91 18.75
C THR A 365 -19.34 4.55 18.49
N MET A 366 -18.47 4.05 19.38
CA MET A 366 -17.84 2.73 19.17
C MET A 366 -18.88 1.61 19.16
N HIS A 367 -19.86 1.64 20.06
CA HIS A 367 -20.92 0.64 20.14
C HIS A 367 -21.84 0.64 18.91
N GLN A 368 -22.07 1.80 18.27
CA GLN A 368 -22.81 1.87 17.01
C GLN A 368 -22.15 1.02 15.88
N TYR A 369 -20.83 0.98 15.81
CA TYR A 369 -20.09 0.22 14.81
C TYR A 369 -19.76 -1.22 15.25
N PHE A 370 -19.73 -1.46 16.57
CA PHE A 370 -19.42 -2.74 17.21
C PHE A 370 -20.48 -3.06 18.27
N PRO A 371 -21.73 -3.31 17.86
CA PRO A 371 -22.86 -3.46 18.80
C PRO A 371 -22.75 -4.69 19.70
N ASP A 372 -22.01 -5.71 19.28
CA ASP A 372 -21.82 -6.93 20.05
C ASP A 372 -20.71 -6.82 21.12
N ASN A 373 -19.99 -5.69 21.16
CA ASN A 373 -18.95 -5.49 22.17
C ASN A 373 -19.57 -5.15 23.53
N SER A 374 -19.16 -5.88 24.57
CA SER A 374 -19.64 -5.66 25.91
C SER A 374 -19.07 -4.38 26.54
N ALA A 375 -19.89 -3.66 27.31
CA ALA A 375 -19.46 -2.50 28.08
C ALA A 375 -18.70 -2.92 29.34
N GLY A 376 -17.75 -2.07 29.78
CA GLY A 376 -17.03 -2.25 31.03
C GLY A 376 -16.32 -0.99 31.52
N GLY A 377 -15.80 -1.05 32.73
CA GLY A 377 -15.00 0.00 33.36
C GLY A 377 -13.48 -0.24 33.14
N LEU A 378 -12.69 0.84 33.27
CA LEU A 378 -11.24 0.81 33.09
C LEU A 378 -10.53 0.13 34.27
N GLY A 379 -9.63 -0.80 33.98
CA GLY A 379 -8.82 -1.52 34.96
C GLY A 379 -7.72 -0.66 35.63
N GLY A 380 -7.30 -1.08 36.82
CA GLY A 380 -6.13 -0.47 37.49
C GLY A 380 -4.82 -0.83 36.81
N GLY A 381 -3.85 0.09 36.77
CA GLY A 381 -2.57 -0.10 36.09
C GLY A 381 -2.62 0.01 34.56
N TYR A 382 -3.81 0.19 33.97
CA TYR A 382 -3.98 0.39 32.53
C TYR A 382 -3.62 1.81 32.11
N VAL A 383 -3.08 1.97 30.90
CA VAL A 383 -2.81 3.28 30.31
C VAL A 383 -4.06 4.14 30.21
N THR A 384 -5.21 3.53 29.88
CA THR A 384 -6.51 4.21 29.81
C THR A 384 -6.98 4.73 31.16
N ARG A 385 -6.70 4.02 32.27
CA ARG A 385 -7.00 4.51 33.62
C ARG A 385 -6.15 5.73 33.95
N TYR A 386 -4.89 5.74 33.57
CA TYR A 386 -4.02 6.90 33.69
C TYR A 386 -4.53 8.09 32.87
N ALA A 387 -4.86 7.88 31.60
CA ALA A 387 -5.40 8.92 30.73
C ALA A 387 -6.70 9.53 31.29
N LYS A 388 -7.58 8.71 31.88
CA LYS A 388 -8.79 9.18 32.58
C LYS A 388 -8.45 10.17 33.69
N GLU A 389 -7.48 9.86 34.54
CA GLU A 389 -7.03 10.77 35.62
C GLU A 389 -6.43 12.07 35.09
N LYS A 390 -5.83 12.03 33.89
CA LYS A 390 -5.36 13.24 33.19
C LYS A 390 -6.49 14.04 32.54
N GLY A 391 -7.75 13.60 32.66
CA GLY A 391 -8.94 14.32 32.16
C GLY A 391 -9.28 14.00 30.70
N TYR A 392 -8.88 12.84 30.21
CA TYR A 392 -9.34 12.33 28.91
C TYR A 392 -10.68 11.56 29.05
N SER A 393 -11.53 11.63 28.04
CA SER A 393 -12.54 10.62 27.77
C SER A 393 -11.81 9.38 27.26
N ALA A 394 -11.45 8.47 28.16
CA ALA A 394 -10.59 7.34 27.86
C ALA A 394 -11.42 6.10 27.49
N CYS A 395 -10.92 5.34 26.51
CA CYS A 395 -11.51 4.09 26.04
C CYS A 395 -10.41 3.06 25.82
N LEU A 396 -10.62 1.84 26.34
CA LEU A 396 -9.94 0.65 25.84
C LEU A 396 -10.93 -0.07 24.93
N PHE A 397 -10.54 -0.24 23.67
CA PHE A 397 -11.34 -0.91 22.66
C PHE A 397 -10.71 -2.24 22.28
N GLU A 398 -11.50 -3.28 22.27
CA GLU A 398 -11.09 -4.62 21.86
C GLU A 398 -11.89 -5.10 20.65
N PHE A 399 -11.20 -5.55 19.61
CA PHE A 399 -11.86 -6.17 18.46
C PHE A 399 -12.60 -7.45 18.84
N PRO A 400 -13.56 -7.93 18.00
CA PRO A 400 -14.35 -9.12 18.29
C PRO A 400 -13.51 -10.40 18.47
N ARG A 401 -13.96 -11.29 19.36
CA ARG A 401 -13.29 -12.57 19.68
C ARG A 401 -13.18 -13.55 18.51
N ASN A 402 -14.09 -13.46 17.54
CA ASN A 402 -14.13 -14.33 16.38
C ASN A 402 -13.09 -13.99 15.29
N VAL A 403 -12.25 -13.01 15.54
CA VAL A 403 -11.12 -12.67 14.65
C VAL A 403 -9.95 -13.60 14.97
N THR A 404 -9.65 -14.51 14.05
CA THR A 404 -8.60 -15.52 14.20
C THR A 404 -7.48 -15.39 13.14
N SER A 405 -7.59 -14.39 12.25
CA SER A 405 -6.60 -14.13 11.21
C SER A 405 -6.84 -12.79 10.53
N HIS A 406 -5.84 -12.31 9.78
CA HIS A 406 -5.97 -11.14 8.90
C HIS A 406 -7.14 -11.27 7.91
N SER A 407 -7.33 -12.44 7.29
CA SER A 407 -8.41 -12.64 6.33
C SER A 407 -9.79 -12.49 6.97
N VAL A 408 -9.97 -12.90 8.23
CA VAL A 408 -11.23 -12.68 8.98
C VAL A 408 -11.46 -11.19 9.22
N MET A 409 -10.42 -10.42 9.63
CA MET A 409 -10.51 -8.96 9.77
C MET A 409 -11.00 -8.28 8.50
N VAL A 410 -10.40 -8.64 7.36
CA VAL A 410 -10.76 -8.10 6.04
C VAL A 410 -12.18 -8.50 5.64
N ASN A 411 -12.52 -9.79 5.70
CA ASN A 411 -13.82 -10.31 5.26
C ASN A 411 -14.99 -9.78 6.10
N LYS A 412 -14.77 -9.52 7.38
CA LYS A 412 -15.76 -8.90 8.29
C LYS A 412 -15.80 -7.38 8.20
N GLY A 413 -14.87 -6.77 7.45
CA GLY A 413 -14.76 -5.32 7.29
C GLY A 413 -14.42 -4.57 8.58
N TYR A 414 -13.79 -5.21 9.55
CA TYR A 414 -13.54 -4.61 10.86
C TYR A 414 -12.56 -3.44 10.81
N HIS A 415 -11.59 -3.46 9.90
CA HIS A 415 -10.73 -2.30 9.63
C HIS A 415 -11.56 -1.06 9.27
N THR A 416 -12.40 -1.19 8.25
CA THR A 416 -13.25 -0.10 7.76
C THR A 416 -14.25 0.37 8.83
N LYS A 417 -14.85 -0.56 9.58
CA LYS A 417 -15.76 -0.23 10.68
C LYS A 417 -15.06 0.61 11.74
N PHE A 418 -13.86 0.23 12.17
CA PHE A 418 -13.08 0.97 13.16
C PHE A 418 -12.70 2.36 12.64
N VAL A 419 -12.15 2.46 11.44
CA VAL A 419 -11.78 3.74 10.82
C VAL A 419 -12.99 4.66 10.70
N ASN A 420 -14.16 4.14 10.32
CA ASN A 420 -15.40 4.91 10.22
C ASN A 420 -15.95 5.33 11.59
N ALA A 421 -15.77 4.52 12.63
CA ALA A 421 -16.14 4.91 13.99
C ALA A 421 -15.32 6.13 14.47
N ILE A 422 -14.01 6.10 14.28
CA ILE A 422 -13.13 7.24 14.60
C ILE A 422 -13.48 8.45 13.75
N TRP A 423 -13.73 8.26 12.46
CA TRP A 423 -14.14 9.34 11.55
C TRP A 423 -15.46 9.97 11.98
N SER A 424 -16.43 9.17 12.41
CA SER A 424 -17.71 9.64 12.96
C SER A 424 -17.53 10.49 14.21
N MET A 425 -16.62 10.09 15.11
CA MET A 425 -16.29 10.94 16.28
C MET A 425 -15.76 12.31 15.86
N ILE A 426 -14.88 12.36 14.88
CA ILE A 426 -14.27 13.61 14.40
C ILE A 426 -15.30 14.53 13.72
N THR A 427 -16.24 13.96 12.98
CA THR A 427 -17.19 14.74 12.19
C THR A 427 -18.43 15.18 12.97
N ASN A 428 -18.80 14.46 14.02
CA ASN A 428 -20.04 14.69 14.77
C ASN A 428 -19.83 15.38 16.13
N HIS A 429 -18.61 15.42 16.61
CA HIS A 429 -18.24 16.04 17.90
C HIS A 429 -17.08 17.03 17.72
#